data_52c56bb6e1cb02a104fce12c451e3bcf
#
_entry.id   52c56bb6e1cb02a104fce12c451e3bcf
#
_cell.length_a   1.000
_cell.length_b   1.000
_cell.length_c   1.000
_cell.angle_alpha   90.00
_cell.angle_beta   90.00
_cell.angle_gamma   90.00
#
_symmetry.space_group_name_H-M   'P 1'
#
loop_
_entity.id
_entity.type
_entity.pdbx_description
1 polymer ?
#
loop_
_entity_poly.entity_id
_entity_poly.type
_entity_poly.pdbx_seq_one_letter_code
_entity_poly.pdbx_strand_id
1 'polypeptide(L)'
;MAIYKITPEKDATLYTEYPSMNTGIDAILEASTYLKDSNAQTSRYLIKFSQTEINNIFDTHISNSTTNVVRNHSFCLRNYAATVTGLNKDSKLEAYAISGSWDMGTGRFGNDPETTNGCSWVFTDESGSVKWKQSNWATFVTASFEDKLKGGGTWFTGSATGLVVSASQTFNYTDPIDLNLDVTNICNLWVSQSKSI
;
A
#
# COMPACT_ATOMS: atom_id res chain seq x y z
N MET A 1 14.88 -19.93 -14.96
CA MET A 1 14.19 -19.15 -13.91
C MET A 1 12.73 -19.05 -14.31
N ALA A 2 11.80 -19.44 -13.43
CA ALA A 2 10.36 -19.28 -13.68
C ALA A 2 9.91 -17.90 -13.18
N ILE A 3 8.99 -17.27 -13.91
CA ILE A 3 8.36 -15.99 -13.53
C ILE A 3 6.87 -16.23 -13.43
N TYR A 4 6.29 -15.91 -12.29
CA TYR A 4 4.86 -15.92 -12.02
C TYR A 4 4.36 -14.49 -11.93
N LYS A 5 3.16 -14.22 -12.45
CA LYS A 5 2.52 -12.91 -12.39
C LYS A 5 1.23 -13.04 -11.61
N ILE A 6 1.05 -12.19 -10.61
CA ILE A 6 -0.16 -12.07 -9.81
C ILE A 6 -0.75 -10.69 -10.09
N THR A 7 -2.05 -10.63 -10.34
CA THR A 7 -2.77 -9.37 -10.52
C THR A 7 -3.43 -8.95 -9.21
N PRO A 8 -3.59 -7.64 -8.95
CA PRO A 8 -4.32 -7.17 -7.78
C PRO A 8 -5.77 -7.67 -7.77
N GLU A 9 -6.28 -7.99 -6.58
CA GLU A 9 -7.71 -8.27 -6.34
C GLU A 9 -8.50 -6.97 -6.14
N LYS A 10 -7.88 -5.98 -5.53
CA LYS A 10 -8.47 -4.66 -5.27
C LYS A 10 -7.39 -3.61 -5.03
N ASP A 11 -7.74 -2.38 -5.31
CA ASP A 11 -6.90 -1.21 -5.07
C ASP A 11 -7.76 0.03 -4.77
N ALA A 12 -7.14 1.08 -4.27
CA ALA A 12 -7.76 2.39 -4.07
C ALA A 12 -6.69 3.44 -3.79
N THR A 13 -6.95 4.69 -4.15
CA THR A 13 -6.15 5.84 -3.71
C THR A 13 -6.80 6.53 -2.53
N LEU A 14 -6.00 6.99 -1.57
CA LEU A 14 -6.42 7.71 -0.38
C LEU A 14 -5.86 9.13 -0.42
N TYR A 15 -6.70 10.14 -0.22
CA TYR A 15 -6.32 11.55 -0.33
C TYR A 15 -6.49 12.29 1.00
N THR A 16 -5.46 13.00 1.46
CA THR A 16 -5.59 13.89 2.64
C THR A 16 -6.51 15.06 2.37
N GLU A 17 -6.57 15.53 1.12
CA GLU A 17 -7.43 16.64 0.72
C GLU A 17 -8.91 16.29 0.80
N TYR A 18 -9.24 15.02 0.52
CA TYR A 18 -10.60 14.49 0.53
C TYR A 18 -10.68 13.27 1.47
N PRO A 19 -10.67 13.51 2.79
CA PRO A 19 -10.41 12.45 3.77
C PRO A 19 -11.49 11.37 3.87
N SER A 20 -12.69 11.65 3.40
CA SER A 20 -13.81 10.68 3.34
C SER A 20 -14.08 10.13 1.95
N MET A 21 -13.45 10.68 0.90
CA MET A 21 -13.71 10.25 -0.48
C MET A 21 -13.14 8.86 -0.74
N ASN A 22 -13.98 7.99 -1.30
CA ASN A 22 -13.58 6.69 -1.80
C ASN A 22 -13.24 6.77 -3.29
N THR A 23 -12.23 6.03 -3.72
CA THR A 23 -11.75 5.96 -5.11
C THR A 23 -11.48 4.53 -5.57
N GLY A 24 -12.22 3.57 -5.04
CA GLY A 24 -11.96 2.14 -5.25
C GLY A 24 -12.19 1.64 -6.68
N ILE A 25 -12.85 2.41 -7.54
CA ILE A 25 -13.01 2.05 -8.97
C ILE A 25 -12.37 3.05 -9.92
N ASP A 26 -11.40 3.82 -9.44
CA ASP A 26 -10.58 4.64 -10.31
C ASP A 26 -9.69 3.77 -11.21
N ALA A 27 -9.47 4.25 -12.43
CA ALA A 27 -8.63 3.55 -13.40
C ALA A 27 -7.13 3.76 -13.16
N ILE A 28 -6.75 4.72 -12.31
CA ILE A 28 -5.37 5.11 -12.07
C ILE A 28 -5.15 5.28 -10.57
N LEU A 29 -4.07 4.70 -10.06
CA LEU A 29 -3.60 4.91 -8.70
C LEU A 29 -2.67 6.11 -8.64
N GLU A 30 -2.81 6.92 -7.59
CA GLU A 30 -2.01 8.13 -7.42
C GLU A 30 -1.16 8.10 -6.15
N ALA A 31 0.12 8.41 -6.29
CA ALA A 31 1.00 8.73 -5.18
C ALA A 31 1.59 10.12 -5.41
N SER A 32 1.20 11.08 -4.59
CA SER A 32 1.62 12.46 -4.74
C SER A 32 1.87 13.13 -3.39
N THR A 33 2.67 14.18 -3.41
CA THR A 33 2.79 15.13 -2.31
C THR A 33 2.94 16.52 -2.90
N TYR A 34 2.09 17.43 -2.50
CA TYR A 34 2.10 18.82 -2.95
C TYR A 34 1.64 19.79 -1.86
N LEU A 35 1.90 21.06 -2.05
CA LEU A 35 1.45 22.11 -1.15
C LEU A 35 0.18 22.77 -1.71
N LYS A 36 -0.86 22.81 -0.90
CA LYS A 36 -2.08 23.57 -1.16
C LYS A 36 -2.33 24.51 0.02
N ASP A 37 -2.37 25.81 -0.23
CA ASP A 37 -2.59 26.83 0.79
C ASP A 37 -1.63 26.68 1.99
N SER A 38 -0.35 26.42 1.72
CA SER A 38 0.71 26.14 2.70
C SER A 38 0.56 24.86 3.50
N ASN A 39 -0.43 24.02 3.19
CA ASN A 39 -0.63 22.71 3.80
C ASN A 39 -0.11 21.60 2.88
N ALA A 40 0.65 20.66 3.43
CA ALA A 40 1.07 19.49 2.69
C ALA A 40 -0.14 18.58 2.45
N GLN A 41 -0.40 18.26 1.18
CA GLN A 41 -1.37 17.26 0.76
C GLN A 41 -0.63 16.03 0.28
N THR A 42 -1.14 14.88 0.62
CA THR A 42 -0.53 13.60 0.26
C THR A 42 -1.59 12.65 -0.26
N SER A 43 -1.28 11.95 -1.34
CA SER A 43 -2.04 10.76 -1.72
C SER A 43 -1.21 9.50 -1.51
N ARG A 44 -1.88 8.40 -1.20
CA ARG A 44 -1.33 7.06 -1.08
C ARG A 44 -2.25 6.09 -1.77
N TYR A 45 -1.72 5.03 -2.32
CA TYR A 45 -2.57 3.97 -2.84
C TYR A 45 -2.38 2.66 -2.09
N LEU A 46 -3.45 1.91 -2.01
CA LEU A 46 -3.52 0.57 -1.47
C LEU A 46 -3.62 -0.41 -2.61
N ILE A 47 -2.91 -1.53 -2.50
CA ILE A 47 -3.06 -2.66 -3.43
C ILE A 47 -3.16 -3.94 -2.59
N LYS A 48 -4.09 -4.82 -2.95
CA LYS A 48 -4.18 -6.15 -2.36
C LYS A 48 -4.04 -7.22 -3.43
N PHE A 49 -3.20 -8.18 -3.15
CA PHE A 49 -3.04 -9.41 -3.94
C PHE A 49 -3.66 -10.60 -3.21
N SER A 50 -4.02 -11.62 -3.96
CA SER A 50 -4.56 -12.87 -3.41
C SER A 50 -3.54 -13.56 -2.51
N GLN A 51 -3.85 -13.65 -1.22
CA GLN A 51 -3.04 -14.38 -0.25
C GLN A 51 -2.96 -15.86 -0.61
N THR A 52 -4.06 -16.43 -1.10
CA THR A 52 -4.11 -17.83 -1.53
C THR A 52 -3.18 -18.09 -2.71
N GLU A 53 -3.15 -17.19 -3.69
CA GLU A 53 -2.28 -17.31 -4.85
C GLU A 53 -0.80 -17.19 -4.46
N ILE A 54 -0.46 -16.22 -3.61
CA ILE A 54 0.89 -16.07 -3.05
C ILE A 54 1.32 -17.34 -2.31
N ASN A 55 0.47 -17.86 -1.44
CA ASN A 55 0.76 -19.10 -0.69
C ASN A 55 0.94 -20.31 -1.62
N ASN A 56 0.09 -20.45 -2.63
CA ASN A 56 0.20 -21.55 -3.59
C ASN A 56 1.53 -21.50 -4.37
N ILE A 57 1.93 -20.31 -4.81
CA ILE A 57 3.22 -20.14 -5.49
C ILE A 57 4.37 -20.46 -4.53
N PHE A 58 4.29 -19.97 -3.30
CA PHE A 58 5.31 -20.22 -2.28
C PHE A 58 5.44 -21.72 -1.99
N ASP A 59 4.33 -22.41 -1.73
CA ASP A 59 4.33 -23.84 -1.37
C ASP A 59 4.73 -24.74 -2.53
N THR A 60 4.32 -24.40 -3.74
CA THR A 60 4.57 -25.25 -4.92
C THR A 60 5.96 -25.05 -5.50
N HIS A 61 6.47 -23.82 -5.47
CA HIS A 61 7.66 -23.46 -6.26
C HIS A 61 8.85 -22.98 -5.43
N ILE A 62 8.60 -22.43 -4.24
CA ILE A 62 9.63 -21.82 -3.40
C ILE A 62 10.00 -22.74 -2.23
N SER A 63 9.01 -23.13 -1.45
CA SER A 63 9.20 -24.04 -0.31
C SER A 63 9.20 -25.50 -0.76
N ASN A 64 10.15 -26.27 -0.28
CA ASN A 64 10.10 -27.72 -0.42
C ASN A 64 9.84 -28.33 0.96
N SER A 65 8.59 -28.74 1.20
CA SER A 65 8.17 -29.33 2.47
C SER A 65 8.89 -30.64 2.82
N THR A 66 9.41 -31.35 1.82
CA THR A 66 10.12 -32.62 2.01
C THR A 66 11.56 -32.40 2.47
N THR A 67 12.20 -31.32 2.05
CA THR A 67 13.62 -31.06 2.34
C THR A 67 13.84 -29.85 3.27
N ASN A 68 12.80 -29.14 3.68
CA ASN A 68 12.85 -27.87 4.43
C ASN A 68 13.76 -26.81 3.78
N VAL A 69 13.93 -26.88 2.47
CA VAL A 69 14.75 -25.93 1.72
C VAL A 69 13.86 -24.89 1.08
N VAL A 70 14.10 -23.63 1.40
CA VAL A 70 13.50 -22.49 0.70
C VAL A 70 14.42 -22.10 -0.46
N ARG A 71 13.88 -22.17 -1.68
CA ARG A 71 14.61 -21.77 -2.88
C ARG A 71 14.81 -20.27 -2.92
N ASN A 72 15.90 -19.86 -3.53
CA ASN A 72 16.16 -18.43 -3.76
C ASN A 72 15.05 -17.84 -4.64
N HIS A 73 14.41 -16.79 -4.15
CA HIS A 73 13.26 -16.16 -4.78
C HIS A 73 13.21 -14.65 -4.51
N SER A 74 12.49 -13.95 -5.34
CA SER A 74 12.14 -12.54 -5.10
C SER A 74 10.69 -12.27 -5.53
N PHE A 75 10.02 -11.43 -4.78
CA PHE A 75 8.74 -10.83 -5.14
C PHE A 75 8.96 -9.38 -5.51
N CYS A 76 8.51 -9.00 -6.69
CA CYS A 76 8.65 -7.62 -7.18
C CYS A 76 7.28 -7.02 -7.44
N LEU A 77 7.00 -5.89 -6.81
CA LEU A 77 5.85 -5.04 -7.15
C LEU A 77 6.22 -4.20 -8.37
N ARG A 78 5.49 -4.41 -9.45
CA ARG A 78 5.68 -3.67 -10.71
C ARG A 78 4.48 -2.77 -10.97
N ASN A 79 4.73 -1.48 -11.04
CA ASN A 79 3.74 -0.48 -11.42
C ASN A 79 4.25 0.29 -12.64
N TYR A 80 3.35 0.54 -13.57
CA TYR A 80 3.64 1.32 -14.77
C TYR A 80 3.09 2.72 -14.59
N ALA A 81 3.91 3.72 -14.84
CA ALA A 81 3.48 5.10 -14.73
C ALA A 81 2.63 5.50 -15.95
N ALA A 82 1.41 5.94 -15.68
CA ALA A 82 0.54 6.51 -16.70
C ALA A 82 0.90 7.97 -16.98
N THR A 83 1.20 8.73 -15.93
CA THR A 83 1.60 10.14 -16.03
C THR A 83 2.51 10.49 -14.86
N VAL A 84 3.53 11.29 -15.13
CA VAL A 84 4.44 11.81 -14.12
C VAL A 84 4.59 13.32 -14.32
N THR A 85 4.31 14.09 -13.29
CA THR A 85 4.44 15.55 -13.33
C THR A 85 5.14 16.06 -12.07
N GLY A 86 5.91 17.11 -12.21
CA GLY A 86 6.48 17.82 -11.06
C GLY A 86 7.51 17.03 -10.25
N LEU A 87 8.16 16.00 -10.83
CA LEU A 87 9.21 15.28 -10.13
C LEU A 87 10.36 16.20 -9.76
N ASN A 88 10.74 16.16 -8.51
CA ASN A 88 11.97 16.76 -8.03
C ASN A 88 13.20 16.00 -8.53
N LYS A 89 14.37 16.56 -8.29
CA LYS A 89 15.65 15.94 -8.68
C LYS A 89 15.78 14.51 -8.16
N ASP A 90 15.36 14.30 -6.91
CA ASP A 90 15.35 12.98 -6.28
C ASP A 90 13.98 12.76 -5.62
N SER A 91 13.33 11.68 -5.97
CA SER A 91 12.05 11.24 -5.43
C SER A 91 12.16 9.83 -4.89
N LYS A 92 11.40 9.51 -3.84
CA LYS A 92 11.38 8.19 -3.23
C LYS A 92 9.95 7.74 -3.06
N LEU A 93 9.65 6.54 -3.54
CA LEU A 93 8.41 5.84 -3.22
C LEU A 93 8.69 4.73 -2.22
N GLU A 94 7.81 4.59 -1.24
CA GLU A 94 7.91 3.59 -0.19
C GLU A 94 6.64 2.73 -0.17
N ALA A 95 6.81 1.42 -0.02
CA ALA A 95 5.74 0.45 0.15
C ALA A 95 5.81 -0.18 1.54
N TYR A 96 4.66 -0.31 2.19
CA TYR A 96 4.52 -0.87 3.53
C TYR A 96 3.48 -1.99 3.53
N ALA A 97 3.68 -3.01 4.37
CA ALA A 97 2.70 -4.06 4.57
C ALA A 97 1.51 -3.54 5.39
N ILE A 98 0.31 -3.59 4.82
CA ILE A 98 -0.92 -3.24 5.52
C ILE A 98 -1.27 -4.32 6.55
N SER A 99 -1.63 -3.89 7.77
CA SER A 99 -1.93 -4.77 8.92
C SER A 99 -3.41 -4.98 9.19
N GLY A 100 -4.29 -4.65 8.27
CA GLY A 100 -5.74 -4.80 8.47
C GLY A 100 -6.49 -5.00 7.16
N SER A 101 -7.73 -5.49 7.29
CA SER A 101 -8.66 -5.53 6.16
C SER A 101 -9.19 -4.14 5.83
N TRP A 102 -9.51 -3.91 4.58
CA TRP A 102 -10.13 -2.70 4.08
C TRP A 102 -11.08 -3.02 2.93
N ASP A 103 -12.06 -2.19 2.70
CA ASP A 103 -13.00 -2.33 1.60
C ASP A 103 -12.61 -1.39 0.44
N MET A 104 -12.66 -1.89 -0.77
CA MET A 104 -12.34 -1.11 -1.96
C MET A 104 -13.35 0.01 -2.20
N GLY A 105 -14.64 -0.29 -1.98
CA GLY A 105 -15.71 0.64 -2.28
C GLY A 105 -16.00 0.76 -3.78
N THR A 106 -16.84 1.75 -4.12
CA THR A 106 -17.32 1.96 -5.50
C THR A 106 -17.20 3.41 -5.98
N GLY A 107 -16.42 4.22 -5.27
CA GLY A 107 -16.22 5.63 -5.58
C GLY A 107 -15.18 5.87 -6.66
N ARG A 108 -15.23 7.07 -7.22
CA ARG A 108 -14.25 7.63 -8.14
C ARG A 108 -13.87 9.04 -7.70
N PHE A 109 -12.64 9.42 -8.03
CA PHE A 109 -12.20 10.80 -7.87
C PHE A 109 -13.14 11.75 -8.65
N GLY A 110 -13.57 12.81 -7.98
CA GLY A 110 -14.48 13.81 -8.58
C GLY A 110 -15.95 13.40 -8.66
N ASN A 111 -16.37 12.32 -8.00
CA ASN A 111 -17.81 12.08 -7.81
C ASN A 111 -18.45 13.27 -7.08
N ASP A 112 -19.60 13.74 -7.54
CA ASP A 112 -20.44 14.75 -6.90
C ASP A 112 -21.89 14.25 -6.80
N PRO A 113 -22.40 13.96 -5.59
CA PRO A 113 -21.71 13.99 -4.30
C PRO A 113 -20.60 12.95 -4.18
N GLU A 114 -19.63 13.20 -3.27
CA GLU A 114 -18.57 12.25 -2.98
C GLU A 114 -19.15 10.89 -2.58
N THR A 115 -18.57 9.83 -3.13
CA THR A 115 -18.89 8.47 -2.69
C THR A 115 -18.05 8.15 -1.45
N THR A 116 -18.73 7.75 -0.38
CA THR A 116 -18.13 7.52 0.95
C THR A 116 -18.18 6.05 1.39
N ASN A 117 -18.58 5.11 0.53
CA ASN A 117 -18.50 3.68 0.84
C ASN A 117 -17.08 3.15 0.64
N GLY A 118 -16.64 2.22 1.48
CA GLY A 118 -15.30 1.63 1.38
C GLY A 118 -14.21 2.46 2.04
N CYS A 119 -12.96 2.21 1.65
CA CYS A 119 -11.82 2.88 2.28
C CYS A 119 -11.64 4.31 1.79
N SER A 120 -11.12 5.14 2.70
CA SER A 120 -10.75 6.52 2.46
C SER A 120 -9.51 6.86 3.30
N TRP A 121 -9.09 8.12 3.33
CA TRP A 121 -7.98 8.50 4.21
C TRP A 121 -8.27 8.20 5.69
N VAL A 122 -9.51 8.39 6.14
CA VAL A 122 -9.89 8.19 7.55
C VAL A 122 -10.35 6.76 7.84
N PHE A 123 -11.02 6.12 6.89
CA PHE A 123 -11.72 4.87 7.12
C PHE A 123 -11.08 3.69 6.36
N THR A 124 -11.14 2.51 6.97
CA THR A 124 -10.92 1.25 6.25
C THR A 124 -12.16 0.81 5.50
N ASP A 125 -13.31 1.17 6.04
CA ASP A 125 -14.66 1.00 5.50
C ASP A 125 -15.57 2.04 6.14
N GLU A 126 -15.96 3.05 5.38
CA GLU A 126 -16.82 4.12 5.88
C GLU A 126 -18.26 3.67 6.04
N SER A 127 -18.74 2.73 5.20
CA SER A 127 -20.08 2.14 5.35
C SER A 127 -20.27 1.51 6.75
N GLY A 128 -19.24 0.87 7.27
CA GLY A 128 -19.18 0.31 8.61
C GLY A 128 -18.70 1.29 9.67
N SER A 129 -18.35 2.53 9.31
CA SER A 129 -17.72 3.53 10.19
C SER A 129 -16.42 3.04 10.86
N VAL A 130 -15.69 2.14 10.19
CA VAL A 130 -14.46 1.55 10.70
C VAL A 130 -13.27 2.39 10.28
N LYS A 131 -12.64 3.04 11.25
CA LYS A 131 -11.45 3.87 11.02
C LYS A 131 -10.16 3.04 11.01
N TRP A 132 -9.13 3.56 10.31
CA TRP A 132 -7.79 3.03 10.43
C TRP A 132 -7.35 3.05 11.89
N LYS A 133 -6.79 1.93 12.36
CA LYS A 133 -6.19 1.88 13.70
C LYS A 133 -4.92 2.75 13.65
N GLN A 134 -4.71 3.54 14.71
CA GLN A 134 -3.44 4.25 14.86
C GLN A 134 -2.33 3.21 14.92
N SER A 135 -1.48 3.19 13.90
CA SER A 135 -0.22 2.47 13.97
C SER A 135 0.72 3.25 14.91
N ASN A 136 1.78 2.61 15.39
CA ASN A 136 2.81 3.28 16.22
C ASN A 136 3.51 4.46 15.53
N TRP A 137 3.21 4.73 14.29
CA TRP A 137 3.53 5.98 13.58
C TRP A 137 2.87 7.21 14.21
N ALA A 138 1.86 7.03 15.03
CA ALA A 138 1.27 8.09 15.83
C ALA A 138 2.28 8.77 16.79
N THR A 139 3.42 8.17 17.04
CA THR A 139 4.49 8.84 17.80
C THR A 139 5.13 10.01 17.06
N PHE A 140 5.01 10.09 15.75
CA PHE A 140 5.42 11.24 14.96
C PHE A 140 4.32 12.29 14.79
N VAL A 141 3.08 11.94 15.08
CA VAL A 141 1.93 12.84 15.03
C VAL A 141 1.63 13.23 16.47
N THR A 142 2.18 14.35 16.89
CA THR A 142 1.79 14.97 18.17
C THR A 142 0.27 15.14 18.19
N ALA A 143 -0.33 14.98 19.35
CA ALA A 143 -1.79 15.03 19.55
C ALA A 143 -2.50 16.32 19.09
N SER A 144 -1.74 17.31 18.63
CA SER A 144 -2.21 18.60 18.11
C SER A 144 -2.44 18.63 16.60
N PHE A 145 -2.13 17.56 15.86
CA PHE A 145 -2.41 17.51 14.43
C PHE A 145 -3.85 17.07 14.19
N GLU A 146 -4.53 17.83 13.34
CA GLU A 146 -5.89 17.53 12.87
C GLU A 146 -6.01 16.10 12.32
N ASP A 147 -7.22 15.56 12.29
CA ASP A 147 -7.54 14.19 11.81
C ASP A 147 -6.99 13.87 10.41
N LYS A 148 -6.68 14.88 9.61
CA LYS A 148 -6.05 14.74 8.28
C LYS A 148 -4.70 14.01 8.29
N LEU A 149 -3.96 14.05 9.38
CA LEU A 149 -2.69 13.34 9.51
C LEU A 149 -2.84 11.97 10.15
N LYS A 150 -4.03 11.69 10.71
CA LYS A 150 -4.39 10.39 11.27
C LYS A 150 -5.14 9.63 10.18
N GLY A 151 -4.50 8.66 9.56
CA GLY A 151 -5.13 7.86 8.52
C GLY A 151 -4.17 7.46 7.42
N GLY A 152 -4.70 7.18 6.24
CA GLY A 152 -3.94 6.76 5.08
C GLY A 152 -3.35 5.35 5.20
N GLY A 153 -3.98 4.49 6.02
CA GLY A 153 -3.59 3.10 6.21
C GLY A 153 -3.07 2.80 7.62
N THR A 154 -3.16 1.54 8.00
CA THR A 154 -2.49 0.96 9.17
C THR A 154 -1.51 -0.09 8.66
N TRP A 155 -0.25 -0.02 9.04
CA TRP A 155 0.78 -0.94 8.56
C TRP A 155 1.64 -1.50 9.69
N PHE A 156 2.36 -2.58 9.37
CA PHE A 156 3.29 -3.20 10.30
C PHE A 156 4.52 -2.31 10.50
N THR A 157 4.81 -1.96 11.74
CA THR A 157 5.95 -1.11 12.11
C THR A 157 7.23 -1.89 12.38
N GLY A 158 7.14 -3.21 12.45
CA GLY A 158 8.29 -4.08 12.65
C GLY A 158 8.92 -4.06 14.05
N SER A 159 8.39 -3.28 14.98
CA SER A 159 9.06 -3.09 16.27
C SER A 159 9.07 -4.33 17.16
N ALA A 160 8.15 -5.26 17.00
CA ALA A 160 8.09 -6.50 17.78
C ALA A 160 9.13 -7.55 17.33
N THR A 161 9.64 -7.44 16.10
CA THR A 161 10.53 -8.45 15.50
C THR A 161 11.86 -7.87 14.99
N GLY A 162 12.06 -6.55 15.10
CA GLY A 162 13.24 -5.86 14.51
C GLY A 162 13.23 -5.81 12.98
N LEU A 163 12.18 -6.31 12.32
CA LEU A 163 12.05 -6.31 10.87
C LEU A 163 11.32 -5.05 10.42
N VAL A 164 11.99 -4.20 9.66
CA VAL A 164 11.34 -3.14 8.91
C VAL A 164 10.64 -3.78 7.70
N VAL A 165 9.30 -3.78 7.71
CA VAL A 165 8.51 -4.41 6.66
C VAL A 165 8.13 -3.34 5.63
N SER A 166 9.13 -2.82 4.98
CA SER A 166 8.98 -1.83 3.91
C SER A 166 9.89 -2.14 2.74
N ALA A 167 9.53 -1.60 1.59
CA ALA A 167 10.35 -1.56 0.39
C ALA A 167 10.37 -0.13 -0.14
N SER A 168 11.43 0.26 -0.83
CA SER A 168 11.51 1.58 -1.43
C SER A 168 12.29 1.57 -2.74
N GLN A 169 11.92 2.52 -3.60
CA GLN A 169 12.66 2.82 -4.83
C GLN A 169 12.87 4.32 -4.90
N THR A 170 14.13 4.72 -5.12
CA THR A 170 14.48 6.11 -5.41
C THR A 170 14.56 6.28 -6.93
N PHE A 171 14.09 7.39 -7.44
CA PHE A 171 14.13 7.73 -8.86
C PHE A 171 14.19 9.25 -9.01
N ASN A 172 14.63 9.70 -10.16
CA ASN A 172 14.68 11.10 -10.53
C ASN A 172 13.99 11.31 -11.89
N TYR A 173 13.90 12.55 -12.35
CA TYR A 173 13.22 12.89 -13.60
C TYR A 173 13.87 12.31 -14.86
N THR A 174 15.07 11.74 -14.77
CA THR A 174 15.78 11.10 -15.88
C THR A 174 15.70 9.57 -15.84
N ASP A 175 15.28 8.99 -14.73
CA ASP A 175 15.15 7.55 -14.56
C ASP A 175 13.88 7.02 -15.25
N PRO A 176 13.83 5.72 -15.58
CA PRO A 176 12.56 5.07 -15.89
C PRO A 176 11.58 5.25 -14.72
N ILE A 177 10.40 5.75 -15.05
CA ILE A 177 9.35 6.05 -14.07
C ILE A 177 8.56 4.81 -13.65
N ASP A 178 8.77 3.69 -14.32
CA ASP A 178 8.14 2.44 -13.91
C ASP A 178 8.77 1.90 -12.64
N LEU A 179 7.91 1.50 -11.72
CA LEU A 179 8.35 0.97 -10.44
C LEU A 179 8.61 -0.54 -10.53
N ASN A 180 9.67 -0.97 -9.88
CA ASN A 180 10.02 -2.38 -9.73
C ASN A 180 10.62 -2.61 -8.34
N LEU A 181 9.76 -2.52 -7.31
CA LEU A 181 10.18 -2.65 -5.93
C LEU A 181 10.36 -4.12 -5.53
N ASP A 182 11.47 -4.44 -4.90
CA ASP A 182 11.63 -5.73 -4.22
C ASP A 182 10.80 -5.73 -2.92
N VAL A 183 9.69 -6.46 -2.94
CA VAL A 183 8.76 -6.61 -1.81
C VAL A 183 8.84 -7.98 -1.16
N THR A 184 9.95 -8.69 -1.35
CA THR A 184 10.14 -10.07 -0.85
C THR A 184 9.90 -10.16 0.65
N ASN A 185 10.41 -9.21 1.44
CA ASN A 185 10.21 -9.20 2.90
C ASN A 185 8.73 -9.01 3.28
N ILE A 186 7.99 -8.19 2.54
CA ILE A 186 6.56 -7.98 2.75
C ILE A 186 5.79 -9.28 2.47
N CYS A 187 6.05 -9.92 1.33
CA CYS A 187 5.40 -11.17 0.97
C CYS A 187 5.74 -12.32 1.93
N ASN A 188 7.00 -12.43 2.34
CA ASN A 188 7.42 -13.43 3.32
C ASN A 188 6.75 -13.22 4.69
N LEU A 189 6.52 -11.98 5.11
CA LEU A 189 5.74 -11.69 6.32
C LEU A 189 4.31 -12.22 6.17
N TRP A 190 3.62 -11.94 5.07
CA TRP A 190 2.26 -12.42 4.85
C TRP A 190 2.18 -13.94 4.79
N VAL A 191 3.12 -14.60 4.11
CA VAL A 191 3.20 -16.08 4.08
C VAL A 191 3.41 -16.64 5.48
N SER A 192 4.30 -16.07 6.28
CA SER A 192 4.57 -16.54 7.64
C SER A 192 3.37 -16.35 8.57
N GLN A 193 2.66 -15.24 8.46
CA GLN A 193 1.48 -14.98 9.28
C GLN A 193 0.29 -15.86 8.89
N SER A 194 0.08 -16.14 7.60
CA SER A 194 -1.01 -17.02 7.17
C SER A 194 -0.82 -18.48 7.58
N LYS A 195 0.39 -18.88 7.90
CA LYS A 195 0.74 -20.25 8.32
C LYS A 195 0.88 -20.42 9.83
N SER A 196 0.85 -19.32 10.59
CA SER A 196 0.96 -19.34 12.07
C SER A 196 -0.38 -19.26 12.79
N ILE A 197 -1.51 -19.48 12.09
CA ILE A 197 -2.86 -19.56 12.64
C ILE A 197 -3.28 -21.03 12.72
#